data_57fc0504eb7e02921b72ce933384639d
#
_entry.id   57fc0504eb7e02921b72ce933384639d
#
_cell.length_a   1.000
_cell.length_b   1.000
_cell.length_c   1.000
_cell.angle_alpha   90.00
_cell.angle_beta   90.00
_cell.angle_gamma   90.00
#
_symmetry.space_group_name_H-M   'P 1'
#
loop_
_entity.id
_entity.type
_entity.pdbx_description
1 polymer ?
#
loop_
_entity_poly.entity_id
_entity_poly.type
_entity_poly.pdbx_seq_one_letter_code
_entity_poly.pdbx_strand_id
1 'polypeptide(L)'
;MKFIHTSDWHLGRMLYGHPLLPDQEHFLSQNFFPLIEREQPDAVLLSGDIYDRSVAPAAAIRLFDYTVNRLAEMGVPLLSISGNHDGADRLAVGAPLLRKSGVVIAATPQSCLEPYVLEKDGETVQVFTMPWMDVHTARAFLGESPDGDRLRTSHQCAEQLIARMQQQFLPGACHLLLAHCFVAGSALSDSENPIFVGGSDEVHSEAFAPFDYVALGHLHAPQRAGKNARYSGSPLWYSVNEEHHRKSITIVETGANGISIREEAVVPQRRVRRLSGKFQELLQQGKESPSLDLVDITLTDDGPVFLPAKQLRPYYPNLLSIHSQWMMRRQEETPFEAADARNTSRTQVLTRFLEDVCDTQLTEEDQSLFEETLRELHLREGGKAL
;
A
#
# COMPACT_ATOMS: atom_id res chain seq x y z
N MET A 1 12.35 -21.99 -15.94
CA MET A 1 10.92 -21.60 -15.83
C MET A 1 10.78 -20.08 -15.69
N LYS A 2 9.57 -19.52 -15.91
CA LYS A 2 9.30 -18.08 -15.84
C LYS A 2 8.17 -17.78 -14.85
N PHE A 3 8.36 -16.77 -14.01
CA PHE A 3 7.41 -16.36 -12.98
C PHE A 3 7.11 -14.87 -13.07
N ILE A 4 5.88 -14.49 -12.81
CA ILE A 4 5.48 -13.09 -12.63
C ILE A 4 5.32 -12.84 -11.13
N HIS A 5 6.16 -11.98 -10.56
CA HIS A 5 6.08 -11.60 -9.16
C HIS A 5 5.46 -10.21 -9.03
N THR A 6 4.39 -10.11 -8.26
CA THR A 6 3.65 -8.91 -7.89
C THR A 6 3.22 -9.00 -6.43
N SER A 7 2.87 -7.88 -5.81
CA SER A 7 2.47 -7.81 -4.39
C SER A 7 1.63 -6.56 -4.11
N ASP A 8 1.07 -6.48 -2.92
CA ASP A 8 0.49 -5.26 -2.36
C ASP A 8 -0.55 -4.62 -3.28
N TRP A 9 -1.52 -5.44 -3.72
CA TRP A 9 -2.58 -4.96 -4.61
C TRP A 9 -3.58 -4.07 -3.87
N HIS A 10 -3.79 -4.28 -2.57
CA HIS A 10 -4.71 -3.53 -1.71
C HIS A 10 -6.06 -3.27 -2.38
N LEU A 11 -6.67 -4.29 -2.97
CA LEU A 11 -7.94 -4.15 -3.68
C LEU A 11 -9.00 -3.50 -2.81
N GLY A 12 -9.60 -2.42 -3.33
CA GLY A 12 -10.60 -1.63 -2.62
C GLY A 12 -10.04 -0.47 -1.79
N ARG A 13 -8.74 -0.14 -1.94
CA ARG A 13 -8.11 0.99 -1.24
C ARG A 13 -8.71 2.32 -1.65
N MET A 14 -8.76 3.23 -0.67
CA MET A 14 -9.14 4.63 -0.84
C MET A 14 -7.91 5.52 -0.63
N LEU A 15 -7.70 6.51 -1.50
CA LEU A 15 -6.66 7.51 -1.34
C LEU A 15 -7.31 8.88 -1.15
N TYR A 16 -7.21 9.49 0.04
CA TYR A 16 -7.86 10.77 0.40
C TYR A 16 -9.36 10.81 0.02
N GLY A 17 -10.09 9.72 0.24
CA GLY A 17 -11.52 9.60 -0.12
C GLY A 17 -11.79 9.27 -1.59
N HIS A 18 -10.77 9.18 -2.46
CA HIS A 18 -10.92 8.72 -3.84
C HIS A 18 -10.76 7.20 -3.93
N PRO A 19 -11.75 6.47 -4.48
CA PRO A 19 -11.61 5.03 -4.67
C PRO A 19 -10.59 4.72 -5.76
N LEU A 20 -9.68 3.77 -5.47
CA LEU A 20 -8.67 3.31 -6.43
C LEU A 20 -9.10 2.03 -7.18
N LEU A 21 -10.26 1.48 -6.88
CA LEU A 21 -10.73 0.25 -7.53
C LEU A 21 -10.77 0.35 -9.07
N PRO A 22 -11.21 1.47 -9.69
CA PRO A 22 -11.14 1.62 -11.16
C PRO A 22 -9.71 1.60 -11.70
N ASP A 23 -8.73 2.15 -10.95
CA ASP A 23 -7.32 2.10 -11.34
C ASP A 23 -6.76 0.69 -11.19
N GLN A 24 -7.22 -0.07 -10.19
CA GLN A 24 -6.87 -1.47 -9.97
C GLN A 24 -7.44 -2.36 -11.08
N GLU A 25 -8.68 -2.11 -11.54
CA GLU A 25 -9.27 -2.76 -12.71
C GLU A 25 -8.47 -2.44 -13.99
N HIS A 26 -8.06 -1.17 -14.16
CA HIS A 26 -7.20 -0.77 -15.28
C HIS A 26 -5.83 -1.47 -15.23
N PHE A 27 -5.19 -1.53 -14.05
CA PHE A 27 -3.94 -2.26 -13.88
C PHE A 27 -4.08 -3.72 -14.31
N LEU A 28 -5.10 -4.41 -13.84
CA LEU A 28 -5.31 -5.81 -14.21
C LEU A 28 -5.57 -6.00 -15.71
N SER A 29 -6.43 -5.16 -16.30
CA SER A 29 -6.85 -5.29 -17.69
C SER A 29 -5.84 -4.78 -18.70
N GLN A 30 -5.08 -3.72 -18.40
CA GLN A 30 -4.19 -3.07 -19.38
C GLN A 30 -2.70 -3.37 -19.14
N ASN A 31 -2.33 -3.86 -17.95
CA ASN A 31 -0.93 -4.16 -17.63
C ASN A 31 -0.76 -5.64 -17.31
N PHE A 32 -1.48 -6.17 -16.32
CA PHE A 32 -1.25 -7.49 -15.78
C PHE A 32 -1.61 -8.61 -16.76
N PHE A 33 -2.87 -8.68 -17.23
CA PHE A 33 -3.28 -9.75 -18.15
C PHE A 33 -2.57 -9.70 -19.51
N PRO A 34 -2.36 -8.53 -20.15
CA PRO A 34 -1.54 -8.47 -21.36
C PRO A 34 -0.09 -8.94 -21.15
N LEU A 35 0.47 -8.70 -19.95
CA LEU A 35 1.78 -9.23 -19.59
C LEU A 35 1.76 -10.75 -19.49
N ILE A 36 0.75 -11.33 -18.81
CA ILE A 36 0.57 -12.79 -18.71
C ILE A 36 0.44 -13.43 -20.11
N GLU A 37 -0.37 -12.84 -20.97
CA GLU A 37 -0.57 -13.34 -22.34
C GLU A 37 0.72 -13.29 -23.18
N ARG A 38 1.51 -12.24 -23.04
CA ARG A 38 2.78 -12.06 -23.75
C ARG A 38 3.88 -12.99 -23.22
N GLU A 39 4.03 -13.05 -21.89
CA GLU A 39 5.13 -13.75 -21.25
C GLU A 39 4.88 -15.24 -21.06
N GLN A 40 3.61 -15.67 -21.01
CA GLN A 40 3.19 -17.05 -20.75
C GLN A 40 3.95 -17.69 -19.58
N PRO A 41 3.85 -17.11 -18.37
CA PRO A 41 4.62 -17.59 -17.21
C PRO A 41 4.14 -18.97 -16.76
N ASP A 42 5.02 -19.69 -16.10
CA ASP A 42 4.73 -20.97 -15.48
C ASP A 42 3.94 -20.83 -14.17
N ALA A 43 4.02 -19.65 -13.51
CA ALA A 43 3.12 -19.27 -12.41
C ALA A 43 3.20 -17.75 -12.12
N VAL A 44 2.16 -17.25 -11.44
CA VAL A 44 2.13 -15.93 -10.80
C VAL A 44 2.42 -16.08 -9.32
N LEU A 45 3.33 -15.25 -8.80
CA LEU A 45 3.71 -15.14 -7.40
C LEU A 45 3.12 -13.84 -6.83
N LEU A 46 2.07 -13.93 -5.99
CA LEU A 46 1.41 -12.78 -5.37
C LEU A 46 1.75 -12.74 -3.88
N SER A 47 2.68 -11.86 -3.51
CA SER A 47 3.32 -11.84 -2.20
C SER A 47 2.55 -11.02 -1.15
N GLY A 48 1.24 -11.28 -0.98
CA GLY A 48 0.41 -10.73 0.10
C GLY A 48 -0.21 -9.36 -0.18
N ASP A 49 -0.97 -8.89 0.80
CA ASP A 49 -1.79 -7.67 0.78
C ASP A 49 -2.66 -7.58 -0.47
N ILE A 50 -3.45 -8.65 -0.66
CA ILE A 50 -4.41 -8.76 -1.77
C ILE A 50 -5.51 -7.73 -1.60
N TYR A 51 -6.05 -7.60 -0.39
CA TYR A 51 -7.08 -6.64 -0.03
C TYR A 51 -6.54 -5.54 0.87
N ASP A 52 -7.14 -4.34 0.79
CA ASP A 52 -6.78 -3.21 1.65
C ASP A 52 -7.18 -3.41 3.12
N ARG A 53 -8.10 -4.31 3.40
CA ARG A 53 -8.64 -4.57 4.75
C ARG A 53 -9.04 -6.02 4.92
N SER A 54 -8.94 -6.51 6.15
CA SER A 54 -9.36 -7.87 6.53
C SER A 54 -10.86 -8.16 6.25
N VAL A 55 -11.71 -7.10 6.16
CA VAL A 55 -13.08 -7.16 5.67
C VAL A 55 -13.15 -6.38 4.37
N ALA A 56 -12.84 -7.05 3.27
CA ALA A 56 -12.80 -6.43 1.95
C ALA A 56 -14.20 -6.02 1.45
N PRO A 57 -14.32 -4.89 0.72
CA PRO A 57 -15.56 -4.53 0.03
C PRO A 57 -15.93 -5.59 -1.01
N ALA A 58 -17.24 -5.83 -1.18
CA ALA A 58 -17.73 -6.84 -2.14
C ALA A 58 -17.22 -6.62 -3.59
N ALA A 59 -16.99 -5.37 -4.01
CA ALA A 59 -16.44 -5.07 -5.33
C ALA A 59 -14.98 -5.53 -5.46
N ALA A 60 -14.16 -5.36 -4.40
CA ALA A 60 -12.79 -5.85 -4.38
C ALA A 60 -12.73 -7.40 -4.41
N ILE A 61 -13.63 -8.06 -3.69
CA ILE A 61 -13.75 -9.52 -3.72
C ILE A 61 -14.09 -10.00 -5.13
N ARG A 62 -15.05 -9.37 -5.80
CA ARG A 62 -15.40 -9.72 -7.19
C ARG A 62 -14.25 -9.52 -8.16
N LEU A 63 -13.45 -8.46 -7.97
CA LEU A 63 -12.30 -8.20 -8.83
C LEU A 63 -11.21 -9.27 -8.66
N PHE A 64 -10.95 -9.70 -7.42
CA PHE A 64 -10.01 -10.80 -7.16
C PHE A 64 -10.54 -12.13 -7.69
N ASP A 65 -11.83 -12.44 -7.47
CA ASP A 65 -12.49 -13.63 -8.01
C ASP A 65 -12.39 -13.69 -9.54
N TYR A 66 -12.70 -12.58 -10.23
CA TYR A 66 -12.50 -12.45 -11.67
C TYR A 66 -11.05 -12.74 -12.08
N THR A 67 -10.08 -12.20 -11.33
CA THR A 67 -8.65 -12.37 -11.62
C THR A 67 -8.23 -13.84 -11.50
N VAL A 68 -8.65 -14.50 -10.42
CA VAL A 68 -8.36 -15.92 -10.17
C VAL A 68 -8.95 -16.81 -11.27
N ASN A 69 -10.22 -16.57 -11.63
CA ASN A 69 -10.88 -17.33 -12.69
C ASN A 69 -10.19 -17.12 -14.06
N ARG A 70 -9.82 -15.87 -14.36
CA ARG A 70 -9.13 -15.54 -15.63
C ARG A 70 -7.77 -16.21 -15.74
N LEU A 71 -6.98 -16.24 -14.65
CA LEU A 71 -5.69 -16.97 -14.62
C LEU A 71 -5.90 -18.48 -14.80
N ALA A 72 -6.92 -19.05 -14.15
CA ALA A 72 -7.26 -20.47 -14.31
C ALA A 72 -7.68 -20.80 -15.75
N GLU A 73 -8.47 -19.96 -16.41
CA GLU A 73 -8.83 -20.08 -17.83
C GLU A 73 -7.60 -20.03 -18.75
N MET A 74 -6.60 -19.20 -18.40
CA MET A 74 -5.33 -19.09 -19.12
C MET A 74 -4.39 -20.26 -18.83
N GLY A 75 -4.73 -21.15 -17.88
CA GLY A 75 -3.88 -22.26 -17.46
C GLY A 75 -2.64 -21.83 -16.66
N VAL A 76 -2.64 -20.62 -16.09
CA VAL A 76 -1.51 -20.06 -15.33
C VAL A 76 -1.79 -20.20 -13.83
N PRO A 77 -1.00 -21.00 -13.08
CA PRO A 77 -1.13 -21.13 -11.65
C PRO A 77 -0.92 -19.80 -10.92
N LEU A 78 -1.77 -19.53 -9.91
CA LEU A 78 -1.61 -18.42 -8.97
C LEU A 78 -1.12 -18.96 -7.64
N LEU A 79 0.06 -18.54 -7.20
CA LEU A 79 0.58 -18.81 -5.87
C LEU A 79 0.52 -17.51 -5.07
N SER A 80 -0.34 -17.47 -4.06
CA SER A 80 -0.56 -16.28 -3.26
C SER A 80 -0.43 -16.56 -1.77
N ILE A 81 -0.01 -15.55 -1.02
CA ILE A 81 0.02 -15.58 0.44
C ILE A 81 -0.83 -14.44 1.01
N SER A 82 -1.23 -14.52 2.27
CA SER A 82 -1.83 -13.38 2.97
C SER A 82 -0.74 -12.41 3.44
N GLY A 83 -1.04 -11.11 3.33
CA GLY A 83 -0.29 -10.04 3.97
C GLY A 83 -0.91 -9.62 5.30
N ASN A 84 -0.42 -8.50 5.87
CA ASN A 84 -0.91 -7.99 7.16
C ASN A 84 -2.26 -7.27 7.09
N HIS A 85 -2.67 -6.79 5.90
CA HIS A 85 -3.99 -6.22 5.66
C HIS A 85 -5.06 -7.28 5.43
N ASP A 86 -4.69 -8.47 4.99
CA ASP A 86 -5.62 -9.55 4.65
C ASP A 86 -6.24 -10.19 5.88
N GLY A 87 -7.50 -10.62 5.77
CA GLY A 87 -8.11 -11.52 6.73
C GLY A 87 -7.73 -12.97 6.41
N ALA A 88 -6.64 -13.49 7.00
CA ALA A 88 -6.07 -14.80 6.69
C ALA A 88 -7.11 -15.92 6.64
N ASP A 89 -7.96 -16.05 7.68
CA ASP A 89 -9.01 -17.08 7.74
C ASP A 89 -10.07 -16.93 6.62
N ARG A 90 -10.40 -15.67 6.26
CA ARG A 90 -11.36 -15.41 5.17
C ARG A 90 -10.77 -15.72 3.80
N LEU A 91 -9.50 -15.38 3.62
CA LEU A 91 -8.77 -15.65 2.38
C LEU A 91 -8.58 -17.16 2.17
N ALA A 92 -8.37 -17.91 3.25
CA ALA A 92 -8.17 -19.36 3.24
C ALA A 92 -9.46 -20.18 2.95
N VAL A 93 -10.63 -19.53 2.90
CA VAL A 93 -11.90 -20.24 2.63
C VAL A 93 -11.82 -20.94 1.26
N GLY A 94 -11.96 -22.26 1.27
CA GLY A 94 -11.89 -23.09 0.06
C GLY A 94 -10.48 -23.32 -0.50
N ALA A 95 -9.41 -22.84 0.12
CA ALA A 95 -8.04 -22.97 -0.35
C ALA A 95 -7.63 -24.42 -0.74
N PRO A 96 -7.99 -25.49 -0.01
CA PRO A 96 -7.67 -26.84 -0.43
C PRO A 96 -8.36 -27.31 -1.72
N LEU A 97 -9.52 -26.74 -2.03
CA LEU A 97 -10.24 -27.02 -3.29
C LEU A 97 -9.61 -26.25 -4.45
N LEU A 98 -9.32 -24.97 -4.22
CA LEU A 98 -8.69 -24.07 -5.21
C LEU A 98 -7.31 -24.57 -5.63
N ARG A 99 -6.54 -25.12 -4.70
CA ARG A 99 -5.22 -25.71 -4.97
C ARG A 99 -5.27 -26.78 -6.09
N LYS A 100 -6.35 -27.55 -6.19
CA LYS A 100 -6.53 -28.56 -7.25
C LYS A 100 -6.68 -27.94 -8.64
N SER A 101 -7.06 -26.69 -8.71
CA SER A 101 -7.20 -25.90 -9.96
C SER A 101 -5.99 -24.99 -10.22
N GLY A 102 -4.85 -25.21 -9.51
CA GLY A 102 -3.67 -24.38 -9.68
C GLY A 102 -3.70 -23.04 -8.94
N VAL A 103 -4.69 -22.83 -8.05
CA VAL A 103 -4.78 -21.60 -7.24
C VAL A 103 -4.40 -21.94 -5.80
N VAL A 104 -3.21 -21.54 -5.41
CA VAL A 104 -2.69 -21.72 -4.06
C VAL A 104 -2.89 -20.44 -3.26
N ILE A 105 -3.64 -20.54 -2.16
CA ILE A 105 -3.82 -19.46 -1.19
C ILE A 105 -3.22 -19.93 0.13
N ALA A 106 -2.03 -19.45 0.44
CA ALA A 106 -1.32 -19.79 1.66
C ALA A 106 -1.51 -18.66 2.69
N ALA A 107 -2.37 -18.89 3.68
CA ALA A 107 -2.73 -17.89 4.68
C ALA A 107 -2.60 -18.40 6.11
N THR A 108 -2.10 -19.63 6.30
CA THR A 108 -1.93 -20.26 7.61
C THR A 108 -0.49 -20.68 7.84
N PRO A 109 -0.02 -20.79 9.10
CA PRO A 109 1.34 -21.27 9.38
C PRO A 109 1.64 -22.65 8.80
N GLN A 110 0.64 -23.53 8.73
CA GLN A 110 0.79 -24.90 8.17
C GLN A 110 1.18 -24.86 6.70
N SER A 111 0.66 -23.89 5.93
CA SER A 111 0.96 -23.74 4.50
C SER A 111 2.44 -23.49 4.21
N CYS A 112 3.21 -23.00 5.19
CA CYS A 112 4.65 -22.79 5.07
C CYS A 112 5.42 -24.10 4.77
N LEU A 113 4.87 -25.23 5.21
CA LEU A 113 5.51 -26.55 5.09
C LEU A 113 4.93 -27.37 3.91
N GLU A 114 4.16 -26.76 3.04
CA GLU A 114 3.54 -27.41 1.88
C GLU A 114 3.98 -26.72 0.58
N PRO A 115 5.21 -26.97 0.08
CA PRO A 115 5.69 -26.30 -1.14
C PRO A 115 4.83 -26.67 -2.33
N TYR A 116 4.74 -25.74 -3.28
CA TYR A 116 4.19 -26.02 -4.60
C TYR A 116 5.35 -26.41 -5.52
N VAL A 117 5.22 -27.57 -6.18
CA VAL A 117 6.27 -28.11 -7.07
C VAL A 117 5.85 -27.94 -8.50
N LEU A 118 6.73 -27.36 -9.30
CA LEU A 118 6.60 -27.30 -10.76
C LEU A 118 7.73 -28.09 -11.40
N GLU A 119 7.36 -28.85 -12.44
CA GLU A 119 8.32 -29.61 -13.25
C GLU A 119 8.10 -29.27 -14.73
N LYS A 120 9.17 -28.86 -15.41
CA LYS A 120 9.11 -28.53 -16.85
C LYS A 120 10.49 -28.68 -17.48
N ASP A 121 10.57 -29.36 -18.60
CA ASP A 121 11.79 -29.53 -19.41
C ASP A 121 13.02 -30.04 -18.61
N GLY A 122 12.76 -30.88 -17.61
CA GLY A 122 13.81 -31.43 -16.72
C GLY A 122 14.26 -30.50 -15.62
N GLU A 123 13.69 -29.32 -15.49
CA GLU A 123 13.87 -28.41 -14.37
C GLU A 123 12.78 -28.65 -13.30
N THR A 124 13.17 -28.68 -12.03
CA THR A 124 12.24 -28.73 -10.90
C THR A 124 12.37 -27.45 -10.09
N VAL A 125 11.24 -26.79 -9.81
CA VAL A 125 11.17 -25.60 -8.96
C VAL A 125 10.22 -25.88 -7.80
N GLN A 126 10.70 -25.68 -6.57
CA GLN A 126 9.88 -25.70 -5.36
C GLN A 126 9.60 -24.27 -4.92
N VAL A 127 8.33 -23.94 -4.74
CA VAL A 127 7.89 -22.62 -4.25
C VAL A 127 7.32 -22.79 -2.86
N PHE A 128 8.02 -22.26 -1.87
CA PHE A 128 7.60 -22.19 -0.47
C PHE A 128 6.85 -20.89 -0.20
N THR A 129 6.04 -20.87 0.84
CA THR A 129 5.21 -19.72 1.22
C THR A 129 5.42 -19.36 2.68
N MET A 130 5.57 -18.07 2.98
CA MET A 130 5.64 -17.51 4.33
C MET A 130 4.69 -16.32 4.40
N PRO A 131 3.37 -16.56 4.64
CA PRO A 131 2.40 -15.48 4.83
C PRO A 131 2.77 -14.62 6.03
N TRP A 132 2.23 -13.42 6.08
CA TRP A 132 2.42 -12.56 7.25
C TRP A 132 1.86 -13.24 8.51
N MET A 133 2.65 -13.20 9.56
CA MET A 133 2.30 -13.74 10.88
C MET A 133 2.91 -12.86 11.96
N ASP A 134 2.13 -12.51 12.98
CA ASP A 134 2.69 -11.94 14.19
C ASP A 134 3.51 -13.01 14.97
N VAL A 135 4.43 -12.54 15.80
CA VAL A 135 5.32 -13.40 16.59
C VAL A 135 4.55 -14.41 17.48
N HIS A 136 3.35 -14.00 17.97
CA HIS A 136 2.53 -14.89 18.81
C HIS A 136 1.98 -16.08 18.01
N THR A 137 1.43 -15.83 16.83
CA THR A 137 0.90 -16.85 15.91
C THR A 137 2.02 -17.77 15.43
N ALA A 138 3.15 -17.20 14.99
CA ALA A 138 4.31 -17.97 14.54
C ALA A 138 4.84 -18.87 15.66
N ARG A 139 5.00 -18.36 16.87
CA ARG A 139 5.45 -19.11 18.04
C ARG A 139 4.46 -20.22 18.45
N ALA A 140 3.14 -19.96 18.39
CA ALA A 140 2.15 -20.97 18.69
C ALA A 140 2.26 -22.19 17.76
N PHE A 141 2.64 -21.97 16.51
CA PHE A 141 2.89 -23.02 15.53
C PHE A 141 4.26 -23.70 15.68
N LEU A 142 5.31 -22.91 15.92
CA LEU A 142 6.68 -23.40 15.97
C LEU A 142 7.04 -24.09 17.31
N GLY A 143 6.43 -23.64 18.41
CA GLY A 143 6.82 -24.01 19.75
C GLY A 143 8.01 -23.20 20.27
N GLU A 144 8.79 -23.79 21.19
CA GLU A 144 10.03 -23.21 21.69
C GLU A 144 11.16 -23.38 20.66
N SER A 145 12.23 -22.59 20.80
CA SER A 145 13.43 -22.76 19.97
C SER A 145 14.12 -24.09 20.27
N PRO A 146 15.01 -24.63 19.38
CA PRO A 146 15.78 -25.85 19.65
C PRO A 146 16.60 -25.77 20.93
N ASP A 147 17.02 -24.59 21.36
CA ASP A 147 17.77 -24.34 22.58
C ASP A 147 16.88 -24.15 23.82
N GLY A 148 15.53 -24.29 23.67
CA GLY A 148 14.57 -24.14 24.76
C GLY A 148 14.18 -22.67 25.04
N ASP A 149 14.71 -21.72 24.28
CA ASP A 149 14.39 -20.30 24.42
C ASP A 149 13.08 -19.91 23.73
N ARG A 150 12.39 -18.97 24.33
CA ARG A 150 11.14 -18.45 23.76
C ARG A 150 11.41 -17.51 22.58
N LEU A 151 10.85 -17.79 21.40
CA LEU A 151 10.91 -16.91 20.25
C LEU A 151 10.28 -15.54 20.56
N ARG A 152 10.99 -14.46 20.28
CA ARG A 152 10.60 -13.07 20.66
C ARG A 152 10.51 -12.12 19.48
N THR A 153 11.15 -12.44 18.36
CA THR A 153 11.21 -11.56 17.18
C THR A 153 10.75 -12.28 15.92
N SER A 154 10.27 -11.52 14.93
CA SER A 154 9.92 -12.03 13.62
C SER A 154 11.10 -12.70 12.93
N HIS A 155 12.33 -12.19 13.13
CA HIS A 155 13.54 -12.81 12.61
C HIS A 155 13.74 -14.22 13.14
N GLN A 156 13.68 -14.43 14.47
CA GLN A 156 13.81 -15.77 15.07
C GLN A 156 12.74 -16.75 14.57
N CYS A 157 11.49 -16.26 14.39
CA CYS A 157 10.42 -17.06 13.84
C CYS A 157 10.69 -17.43 12.38
N ALA A 158 11.14 -16.48 11.56
CA ALA A 158 11.50 -16.73 10.16
C ALA A 158 12.63 -17.73 10.01
N GLU A 159 13.71 -17.61 10.80
CA GLU A 159 14.82 -18.58 10.80
C GLU A 159 14.35 -20.00 11.10
N GLN A 160 13.51 -20.18 12.13
CA GLN A 160 12.97 -21.50 12.46
C GLN A 160 12.03 -22.06 11.39
N LEU A 161 11.17 -21.22 10.79
CA LEU A 161 10.30 -21.62 9.68
C LEU A 161 11.14 -22.08 8.49
N ILE A 162 12.13 -21.29 8.11
CA ILE A 162 13.03 -21.58 7.00
C ILE A 162 13.83 -22.88 7.26
N ALA A 163 14.32 -23.08 8.48
CA ALA A 163 15.00 -24.35 8.85
C ALA A 163 14.08 -25.57 8.68
N ARG A 164 12.77 -25.44 8.98
CA ARG A 164 11.81 -26.54 8.73
C ARG A 164 11.51 -26.70 7.23
N MET A 165 11.43 -25.61 6.45
CA MET A 165 11.27 -25.66 4.98
C MET A 165 12.45 -26.39 4.31
N GLN A 166 13.69 -26.10 4.76
CA GLN A 166 14.90 -26.75 4.24
C GLN A 166 14.90 -28.29 4.37
N GLN A 167 14.22 -28.81 5.39
CA GLN A 167 14.10 -30.29 5.56
C GLN A 167 13.28 -30.94 4.43
N GLN A 168 12.57 -30.13 3.64
CA GLN A 168 11.74 -30.60 2.53
C GLN A 168 12.32 -30.22 1.16
N PHE A 169 13.52 -29.65 1.12
CA PHE A 169 14.17 -29.30 -0.14
C PHE A 169 14.47 -30.56 -0.98
N LEU A 170 14.00 -30.55 -2.20
CA LEU A 170 14.31 -31.58 -3.17
C LEU A 170 15.72 -31.37 -3.73
N PRO A 171 16.60 -32.39 -3.72
CA PRO A 171 17.93 -32.26 -4.27
C PRO A 171 17.92 -31.86 -5.75
N GLY A 172 18.67 -30.82 -6.09
CA GLY A 172 18.80 -30.33 -7.47
C GLY A 172 17.62 -29.44 -7.96
N ALA A 173 16.61 -29.21 -7.12
CA ALA A 173 15.56 -28.26 -7.43
C ALA A 173 16.00 -26.80 -7.17
N CYS A 174 15.41 -25.87 -7.90
CA CYS A 174 15.47 -24.45 -7.57
C CYS A 174 14.43 -24.12 -6.49
N HIS A 175 14.83 -23.37 -5.45
CA HIS A 175 13.99 -23.09 -4.29
C HIS A 175 13.60 -21.61 -4.28
N LEU A 176 12.31 -21.34 -4.46
CA LEU A 176 11.74 -20.00 -4.34
C LEU A 176 10.96 -19.85 -3.05
N LEU A 177 10.89 -18.66 -2.51
CA LEU A 177 10.07 -18.32 -1.35
C LEU A 177 9.18 -17.12 -1.69
N LEU A 178 7.87 -17.21 -1.41
CA LEU A 178 7.00 -16.06 -1.26
C LEU A 178 6.97 -15.66 0.21
N ALA A 179 7.25 -14.41 0.53
CA ALA A 179 7.19 -13.91 1.90
C ALA A 179 6.56 -12.53 1.98
N HIS A 180 5.84 -12.28 3.08
CA HIS A 180 5.29 -10.95 3.38
C HIS A 180 5.81 -10.49 4.73
N CYS A 181 6.85 -9.67 4.74
CA CYS A 181 7.51 -9.17 5.94
C CYS A 181 8.38 -7.95 5.64
N PHE A 182 8.73 -7.21 6.68
CA PHE A 182 9.72 -6.14 6.58
C PHE A 182 11.14 -6.70 6.73
N VAL A 183 11.99 -6.39 5.75
CA VAL A 183 13.41 -6.78 5.77
C VAL A 183 14.25 -5.60 6.23
N ALA A 184 15.06 -5.82 7.26
CA ALA A 184 15.92 -4.79 7.86
C ALA A 184 16.78 -4.08 6.80
N GLY A 185 16.83 -2.75 6.91
CA GLY A 185 17.59 -1.90 5.98
C GLY A 185 16.88 -1.55 4.68
N SER A 186 15.65 -2.01 4.46
CA SER A 186 14.82 -1.61 3.31
C SER A 186 14.22 -0.23 3.50
N ALA A 187 13.99 0.50 2.39
CA ALA A 187 13.37 1.83 2.40
C ALA A 187 11.85 1.72 2.56
N LEU A 188 11.31 2.52 3.48
CA LEU A 188 9.87 2.64 3.77
C LEU A 188 9.25 3.81 3.04
N SER A 189 7.95 3.74 2.76
CA SER A 189 7.10 4.86 2.35
C SER A 189 6.00 5.12 3.39
N ASP A 190 5.37 6.30 3.34
CA ASP A 190 4.37 6.72 4.36
C ASP A 190 3.06 5.89 4.30
N SER A 191 2.84 5.15 3.24
CA SER A 191 1.67 4.27 3.08
C SER A 191 1.79 2.95 3.84
N GLU A 192 3.01 2.59 4.21
CA GLU A 192 3.34 1.45 5.04
C GLU A 192 3.40 1.95 6.50
N ASN A 193 2.46 1.51 7.35
CA ASN A 193 2.47 1.86 8.76
C ASN A 193 3.40 0.91 9.53
N PRO A 194 4.67 1.26 9.75
CA PRO A 194 5.53 0.44 10.58
C PRO A 194 5.14 0.69 12.05
N ILE A 195 4.39 -0.23 12.64
CA ILE A 195 4.27 -0.29 14.10
C ILE A 195 5.56 -0.93 14.63
N PHE A 196 6.68 -0.23 14.48
CA PHE A 196 7.96 -0.72 15.02
C PHE A 196 8.05 -0.40 16.50
N VAL A 197 7.70 -1.34 17.33
CA VAL A 197 8.07 -1.31 18.74
C VAL A 197 9.41 -2.03 18.88
N GLY A 198 10.51 -1.29 18.83
CA GLY A 198 11.83 -1.81 19.19
C GLY A 198 12.47 -2.81 18.23
N GLY A 199 12.14 -2.78 16.90
CA GLY A 199 12.79 -3.68 15.91
C GLY A 199 12.40 -5.16 16.00
N SER A 200 11.35 -5.51 16.76
CA SER A 200 10.91 -6.90 16.96
C SER A 200 10.31 -7.52 15.70
N ASP A 201 9.87 -6.71 14.74
CA ASP A 201 9.11 -7.14 13.57
C ASP A 201 9.96 -7.24 12.29
N GLU A 202 11.25 -6.94 12.38
CA GLU A 202 12.19 -7.01 11.28
C GLU A 202 12.70 -8.44 11.05
N VAL A 203 12.89 -8.80 9.78
CA VAL A 203 13.60 -10.01 9.36
C VAL A 203 14.90 -9.59 8.68
N HIS A 204 16.02 -10.21 9.07
CA HIS A 204 17.30 -9.94 8.41
C HIS A 204 17.42 -10.75 7.13
N SER A 205 17.96 -10.16 6.07
CA SER A 205 18.06 -10.77 4.74
C SER A 205 18.87 -12.07 4.70
N GLU A 206 19.77 -12.28 5.66
CA GLU A 206 20.59 -13.47 5.79
C GLU A 206 19.76 -14.73 6.04
N ALA A 207 18.59 -14.62 6.69
CA ALA A 207 17.68 -15.73 6.88
C ALA A 207 17.23 -16.37 5.55
N PHE A 208 17.21 -15.58 4.48
CA PHE A 208 16.78 -16.03 3.15
C PHE A 208 17.87 -16.71 2.32
N ALA A 209 19.10 -16.80 2.83
CA ALA A 209 20.24 -17.38 2.12
C ALA A 209 20.01 -18.80 1.53
N PRO A 210 19.17 -19.67 2.12
CA PRO A 210 18.89 -20.98 1.55
C PRO A 210 18.10 -21.01 0.24
N PHE A 211 17.43 -19.90 -0.13
CA PHE A 211 16.62 -19.84 -1.33
C PHE A 211 17.38 -19.21 -2.50
N ASP A 212 17.03 -19.59 -3.72
CA ASP A 212 17.58 -19.00 -4.94
C ASP A 212 16.97 -17.64 -5.24
N TYR A 213 15.66 -17.46 -4.91
CA TYR A 213 14.93 -16.19 -5.01
C TYR A 213 13.84 -16.08 -3.96
N VAL A 214 13.69 -14.88 -3.38
CA VAL A 214 12.63 -14.55 -2.43
C VAL A 214 11.76 -13.43 -2.98
N ALA A 215 10.51 -13.76 -3.28
CA ALA A 215 9.48 -12.83 -3.73
C ALA A 215 8.82 -12.17 -2.52
N LEU A 216 9.23 -10.93 -2.22
CA LEU A 216 8.76 -10.17 -1.06
C LEU A 216 7.56 -9.28 -1.41
N GLY A 217 6.60 -9.19 -0.49
CA GLY A 217 5.59 -8.14 -0.37
C GLY A 217 5.71 -7.41 0.97
N HIS A 218 4.91 -6.40 1.19
CA HIS A 218 4.82 -5.48 2.31
C HIS A 218 5.31 -4.06 1.99
N LEU A 219 6.38 -3.90 1.22
CA LEU A 219 6.88 -2.57 0.85
C LEU A 219 6.45 -2.19 -0.56
N HIS A 220 5.91 -0.98 -0.70
CA HIS A 220 5.29 -0.48 -1.93
C HIS A 220 6.31 0.01 -2.98
N ALA A 221 7.56 0.28 -2.58
CA ALA A 221 8.64 0.62 -3.51
C ALA A 221 9.32 -0.64 -4.05
N PRO A 222 9.39 -0.85 -5.39
CA PRO A 222 10.20 -1.92 -5.96
C PRO A 222 11.66 -1.75 -5.56
N GLN A 223 12.22 -2.73 -4.85
CA GLN A 223 13.60 -2.65 -4.34
C GLN A 223 14.18 -4.02 -4.02
N ARG A 224 15.51 -4.12 -4.02
CA ARG A 224 16.22 -5.30 -3.52
C ARG A 224 16.29 -5.27 -1.99
N ALA A 225 16.21 -6.45 -1.38
CA ALA A 225 16.34 -6.64 0.05
C ALA A 225 17.40 -7.75 0.32
N GLY A 226 18.66 -7.40 0.24
CA GLY A 226 19.76 -8.34 0.32
C GLY A 226 20.16 -8.94 -1.04
N LYS A 227 20.72 -10.16 -1.02
CA LYS A 227 21.37 -10.77 -2.20
C LYS A 227 20.35 -11.38 -3.18
N ASN A 228 19.36 -12.09 -2.67
CA ASN A 228 18.43 -12.96 -3.42
C ASN A 228 16.95 -12.61 -3.17
N ALA A 229 16.67 -11.58 -2.38
CA ALA A 229 15.34 -11.15 -2.05
C ALA A 229 14.98 -9.80 -2.71
N ARG A 230 13.71 -9.64 -3.11
CA ARG A 230 13.23 -8.45 -3.77
C ARG A 230 11.76 -8.18 -3.46
N TYR A 231 11.43 -6.94 -3.17
CA TYR A 231 10.07 -6.41 -3.22
C TYR A 231 9.68 -6.07 -4.67
N SER A 232 8.57 -6.62 -5.14
CA SER A 232 7.98 -6.19 -6.41
C SER A 232 7.39 -4.79 -6.30
N GLY A 233 6.97 -4.43 -5.10
CA GLY A 233 6.24 -3.21 -4.81
C GLY A 233 4.76 -3.28 -5.20
N SER A 234 4.00 -2.27 -4.80
CA SER A 234 2.60 -2.14 -5.17
C SER A 234 2.43 -1.70 -6.63
N PRO A 235 1.37 -2.13 -7.32
CA PRO A 235 1.13 -1.73 -8.72
C PRO A 235 0.72 -0.26 -8.88
N LEU A 236 0.16 0.36 -7.82
CA LEU A 236 -0.30 1.73 -7.81
C LEU A 236 0.34 2.52 -6.66
N TRP A 237 0.17 3.84 -6.68
CA TRP A 237 0.59 4.73 -5.59
C TRP A 237 -0.49 4.77 -4.51
N TYR A 238 -0.12 4.49 -3.28
CA TYR A 238 -1.02 4.46 -2.12
C TYR A 238 -0.76 5.59 -1.13
N SER A 239 0.24 6.42 -1.42
CA SER A 239 0.54 7.68 -0.75
C SER A 239 1.05 8.71 -1.76
N VAL A 240 0.85 10.00 -1.46
CA VAL A 240 1.44 11.11 -2.23
C VAL A 240 2.98 11.06 -2.19
N ASN A 241 3.56 10.56 -1.11
CA ASN A 241 5.02 10.43 -0.97
C ASN A 241 5.63 9.38 -1.90
N GLU A 242 4.79 8.52 -2.49
CA GLU A 242 5.23 7.54 -3.48
C GLU A 242 5.33 8.10 -4.91
N GLU A 243 5.04 9.37 -5.18
CA GLU A 243 4.98 9.96 -6.54
C GLU A 243 6.22 9.66 -7.40
N HIS A 244 7.38 9.50 -6.75
CA HIS A 244 8.64 9.19 -7.43
C HIS A 244 8.90 7.68 -7.63
N HIS A 245 8.05 6.80 -7.07
CA HIS A 245 8.20 5.36 -7.28
C HIS A 245 7.91 4.97 -8.72
N ARG A 246 8.79 4.17 -9.30
CA ARG A 246 8.57 3.54 -10.60
C ARG A 246 7.85 2.22 -10.38
N LYS A 247 6.52 2.25 -10.45
CA LYS A 247 5.69 1.05 -10.26
C LYS A 247 5.95 0.06 -11.38
N SER A 248 6.18 -1.22 -11.01
CA SER A 248 6.55 -2.28 -11.94
C SER A 248 6.03 -3.64 -11.48
N ILE A 249 5.98 -4.58 -12.40
CA ILE A 249 5.82 -6.01 -12.15
C ILE A 249 7.18 -6.65 -12.36
N THR A 250 7.59 -7.56 -11.49
CA THR A 250 8.86 -8.26 -11.60
C THR A 250 8.69 -9.57 -12.36
N ILE A 251 9.52 -9.81 -13.38
CA ILE A 251 9.60 -11.04 -14.11
C ILE A 251 10.85 -11.77 -13.67
N VAL A 252 10.69 -13.02 -13.25
CA VAL A 252 11.75 -13.86 -12.72
C VAL A 252 11.89 -15.08 -13.61
N GLU A 253 13.08 -15.37 -14.08
CA GLU A 253 13.37 -16.57 -14.87
C GLU A 253 14.41 -17.42 -14.15
N THR A 254 14.11 -18.70 -13.98
CA THR A 254 15.05 -19.72 -13.47
C THR A 254 15.68 -20.44 -14.65
N GLY A 255 16.91 -20.91 -14.49
CA GLY A 255 17.60 -21.67 -15.51
C GLY A 255 19.01 -22.09 -15.10
N ALA A 256 19.72 -22.76 -15.98
CA ALA A 256 21.07 -23.31 -15.71
C ALA A 256 22.09 -22.26 -15.23
N ASN A 257 21.88 -20.98 -15.56
CA ASN A 257 22.77 -19.87 -15.16
C ASN A 257 22.29 -19.17 -13.88
N GLY A 258 21.31 -19.74 -13.16
CA GLY A 258 20.70 -19.15 -11.95
C GLY A 258 19.47 -18.31 -12.27
N ILE A 259 19.21 -17.30 -11.43
CA ILE A 259 18.04 -16.44 -11.50
C ILE A 259 18.32 -15.18 -12.31
N SER A 260 17.47 -14.89 -13.30
CA SER A 260 17.44 -13.58 -13.98
C SER A 260 16.18 -12.81 -13.62
N ILE A 261 16.29 -11.48 -13.49
CA ILE A 261 15.21 -10.60 -13.05
C ILE A 261 15.13 -9.42 -14.02
N ARG A 262 13.93 -9.12 -14.51
CA ARG A 262 13.61 -7.87 -15.21
C ARG A 262 12.32 -7.25 -14.71
N GLU A 263 12.18 -5.97 -14.90
CA GLU A 263 11.03 -5.19 -14.46
C GLU A 263 10.21 -4.77 -15.69
N GLU A 264 8.90 -4.94 -15.59
CA GLU A 264 7.94 -4.40 -16.54
C GLU A 264 7.23 -3.21 -15.91
N ALA A 265 7.36 -2.04 -16.52
CA ALA A 265 6.76 -0.82 -15.97
C ALA A 265 5.22 -0.87 -16.05
N VAL A 266 4.57 -0.47 -14.96
CA VAL A 266 3.11 -0.29 -14.95
C VAL A 266 2.74 1.04 -15.57
N VAL A 267 1.81 1.02 -16.53
CA VAL A 267 1.22 2.22 -17.12
C VAL A 267 -0.11 2.51 -16.41
N PRO A 268 -0.17 3.48 -15.50
CA PRO A 268 -1.37 3.75 -14.71
C PRO A 268 -2.44 4.48 -15.53
N GLN A 269 -3.70 4.36 -15.11
CA GLN A 269 -4.78 5.20 -15.60
C GLN A 269 -4.64 6.65 -15.12
N ARG A 270 -4.30 6.82 -13.83
CA ARG A 270 -4.07 8.10 -13.16
C ARG A 270 -2.76 8.01 -12.38
N ARG A 271 -1.95 9.06 -12.43
CA ARG A 271 -0.75 9.17 -11.59
C ARG A 271 -1.08 9.92 -10.30
N VAL A 272 -0.30 9.67 -9.27
CA VAL A 272 -0.24 10.55 -8.12
C VAL A 272 0.84 11.61 -8.39
N ARG A 273 0.52 12.88 -8.19
CA ARG A 273 1.43 14.00 -8.46
C ARG A 273 1.33 15.07 -7.39
N ARG A 274 2.47 15.65 -7.04
CA ARG A 274 2.54 16.90 -6.29
C ARG A 274 2.70 18.07 -7.24
N LEU A 275 1.91 19.11 -7.02
CA LEU A 275 2.08 20.40 -7.67
C LEU A 275 2.38 21.46 -6.62
N SER A 276 3.38 22.30 -6.86
CA SER A 276 3.72 23.40 -5.97
C SER A 276 3.89 24.68 -6.79
N GLY A 277 3.29 25.77 -6.35
CA GLY A 277 3.35 27.05 -7.04
C GLY A 277 2.34 28.05 -6.51
N LYS A 278 2.36 29.27 -7.06
CA LYS A 278 1.35 30.28 -6.75
C LYS A 278 0.01 29.88 -7.34
N PHE A 279 -1.06 30.23 -6.62
CA PHE A 279 -2.42 29.86 -7.00
C PHE A 279 -2.77 30.23 -8.45
N GLN A 280 -2.43 31.45 -8.87
CA GLN A 280 -2.73 31.91 -10.23
C GLN A 280 -1.99 31.13 -11.31
N GLU A 281 -0.75 30.72 -11.05
CA GLU A 281 0.06 29.90 -11.96
C GLU A 281 -0.55 28.49 -12.10
N LEU A 282 -0.89 27.86 -10.99
CA LEU A 282 -1.52 26.54 -10.98
C LEU A 282 -2.92 26.56 -11.63
N LEU A 283 -3.68 27.63 -11.42
CA LEU A 283 -4.97 27.82 -12.07
C LEU A 283 -4.83 27.98 -13.60
N GLN A 284 -3.83 28.75 -14.03
CA GLN A 284 -3.56 28.94 -15.46
C GLN A 284 -3.07 27.65 -16.11
N GLN A 285 -2.14 26.93 -15.45
CA GLN A 285 -1.66 25.62 -15.89
C GLN A 285 -2.83 24.63 -16.04
N GLY A 286 -3.74 24.60 -15.05
CA GLY A 286 -4.92 23.74 -15.10
C GLY A 286 -5.86 24.08 -16.26
N LYS A 287 -6.05 25.37 -16.57
CA LYS A 287 -6.84 25.81 -17.73
C LYS A 287 -6.23 25.37 -19.06
N GLU A 288 -4.91 25.46 -19.18
CA GLU A 288 -4.19 25.09 -20.40
C GLU A 288 -4.07 23.57 -20.58
N SER A 289 -3.92 22.84 -19.47
CA SER A 289 -3.74 21.38 -19.47
C SER A 289 -4.48 20.72 -18.29
N PRO A 290 -5.79 20.53 -18.40
CA PRO A 290 -6.56 19.81 -17.38
C PRO A 290 -6.02 18.40 -17.17
N SER A 291 -5.99 17.93 -15.92
CA SER A 291 -5.44 16.61 -15.60
C SER A 291 -6.42 15.77 -14.78
N LEU A 292 -6.55 14.51 -15.15
CA LEU A 292 -7.29 13.51 -14.38
C LEU A 292 -6.44 12.83 -13.30
N ASP A 293 -5.17 13.17 -13.18
CA ASP A 293 -4.29 12.64 -12.15
C ASP A 293 -4.82 12.94 -10.73
N LEU A 294 -4.39 12.13 -9.79
CA LEU A 294 -4.61 12.33 -8.36
C LEU A 294 -3.58 13.36 -7.86
N VAL A 295 -4.04 14.59 -7.59
CA VAL A 295 -3.14 15.73 -7.40
C VAL A 295 -3.18 16.24 -5.96
N ASP A 296 -2.02 16.35 -5.34
CA ASP A 296 -1.79 17.08 -4.08
C ASP A 296 -1.16 18.43 -4.39
N ILE A 297 -1.75 19.52 -3.88
CA ILE A 297 -1.35 20.89 -4.23
C ILE A 297 -0.79 21.61 -3.01
N THR A 298 0.40 22.20 -3.16
CA THR A 298 1.00 23.10 -2.19
C THR A 298 1.05 24.52 -2.76
N LEU A 299 0.25 25.42 -2.18
CA LEU A 299 0.23 26.84 -2.54
C LEU A 299 1.41 27.56 -1.88
N THR A 300 2.16 28.32 -2.68
CA THR A 300 3.31 29.12 -2.25
C THR A 300 3.03 30.61 -2.19
N ASP A 301 1.75 31.00 -2.20
CA ASP A 301 1.32 32.38 -2.09
C ASP A 301 1.76 33.00 -0.75
N ASP A 302 2.02 34.32 -0.75
CA ASP A 302 2.47 35.07 0.43
C ASP A 302 1.30 35.54 1.31
N GLY A 303 0.08 35.09 1.04
CA GLY A 303 -1.14 35.42 1.75
C GLY A 303 -2.24 34.38 1.56
N PRO A 304 -3.41 34.59 2.18
CA PRO A 304 -4.53 33.67 2.09
C PRO A 304 -5.14 33.66 0.67
N VAL A 305 -5.47 32.47 0.17
CA VAL A 305 -6.16 32.27 -1.09
C VAL A 305 -7.61 31.88 -0.82
N PHE A 306 -8.56 32.62 -1.40
CA PHE A 306 -9.97 32.38 -1.19
C PHE A 306 -10.49 31.16 -1.96
N LEU A 307 -11.04 30.18 -1.24
CA LEU A 307 -11.65 28.94 -1.77
C LEU A 307 -10.84 28.28 -2.90
N PRO A 308 -9.55 27.98 -2.72
CA PRO A 308 -8.69 27.49 -3.79
C PRO A 308 -9.17 26.15 -4.36
N ALA A 309 -9.66 25.25 -3.52
CA ALA A 309 -10.19 23.95 -3.97
C ALA A 309 -11.37 24.12 -4.94
N LYS A 310 -12.30 25.04 -4.66
CA LYS A 310 -13.47 25.27 -5.53
C LYS A 310 -13.06 25.79 -6.92
N GLN A 311 -11.99 26.59 -6.98
CA GLN A 311 -11.50 27.17 -8.22
C GLN A 311 -10.64 26.21 -9.03
N LEU A 312 -9.89 25.33 -8.37
CA LEU A 312 -8.97 24.36 -9.02
C LEU A 312 -9.67 23.07 -9.47
N ARG A 313 -10.70 22.59 -8.75
CA ARG A 313 -11.40 21.34 -9.07
C ARG A 313 -11.95 21.21 -10.50
N PRO A 314 -12.40 22.28 -11.20
CA PRO A 314 -12.80 22.15 -12.60
C PRO A 314 -11.69 21.65 -13.53
N TYR A 315 -10.43 21.85 -13.16
CA TYR A 315 -9.25 21.48 -13.95
C TYR A 315 -8.48 20.30 -13.35
N TYR A 316 -8.61 20.07 -12.05
CA TYR A 316 -8.05 18.96 -11.29
C TYR A 316 -9.17 18.24 -10.52
N PRO A 317 -10.06 17.48 -11.22
CA PRO A 317 -11.24 16.89 -10.58
C PRO A 317 -10.90 15.90 -9.47
N ASN A 318 -9.73 15.27 -9.56
CA ASN A 318 -9.19 14.33 -8.56
C ASN A 318 -8.20 15.00 -7.60
N LEU A 319 -8.48 16.25 -7.21
CA LEU A 319 -7.71 16.97 -6.21
C LEU A 319 -7.84 16.28 -4.86
N LEU A 320 -6.72 15.75 -4.34
CA LEU A 320 -6.60 15.02 -3.06
C LEU A 320 -6.62 15.99 -1.88
N SER A 321 -5.66 16.92 -1.85
CA SER A 321 -5.49 17.90 -0.78
C SER A 321 -4.90 19.20 -1.30
N ILE A 322 -5.08 20.27 -0.52
CA ILE A 322 -4.43 21.57 -0.74
C ILE A 322 -3.78 22.00 0.57
N HIS A 323 -2.50 22.32 0.50
CA HIS A 323 -1.70 22.87 1.57
C HIS A 323 -1.32 24.31 1.24
N SER A 324 -1.27 25.19 2.24
CA SER A 324 -0.79 26.56 2.09
C SER A 324 0.47 26.76 2.92
N GLN A 325 1.60 27.05 2.28
CA GLN A 325 2.85 27.32 2.99
C GLN A 325 2.73 28.55 3.90
N TRP A 326 1.94 29.53 3.51
CA TRP A 326 1.68 30.70 4.32
C TRP A 326 0.97 30.32 5.63
N MET A 327 -0.08 29.50 5.58
CA MET A 327 -0.80 29.03 6.76
C MET A 327 0.09 28.14 7.65
N MET A 328 0.91 27.27 7.06
CA MET A 328 1.80 26.38 7.80
C MET A 328 2.84 27.20 8.58
N ARG A 329 3.48 28.19 7.96
CA ARG A 329 4.45 29.08 8.64
C ARG A 329 3.81 29.83 9.81
N ARG A 330 2.59 30.32 9.64
CA ARG A 330 1.87 31.02 10.72
C ARG A 330 1.48 30.11 11.89
N GLN A 331 1.13 28.85 11.63
CA GLN A 331 0.87 27.87 12.69
C GLN A 331 2.12 27.54 13.52
N GLU A 332 3.30 27.56 12.90
CA GLU A 332 4.57 27.37 13.59
C GLU A 332 4.95 28.60 14.44
N GLU A 333 4.66 29.82 13.94
CA GLU A 333 4.94 31.08 14.64
C GLU A 333 3.97 31.36 15.79
N THR A 334 2.73 30.89 15.70
CA THR A 334 1.68 31.08 16.72
C THR A 334 1.02 29.74 17.05
N PRO A 335 1.62 28.92 17.94
CA PRO A 335 1.00 27.67 18.37
C PRO A 335 -0.34 27.97 19.06
N PHE A 336 -1.44 27.49 18.48
CA PHE A 336 -2.77 27.59 19.09
C PHE A 336 -2.83 26.65 20.30
N GLU A 337 -2.80 27.23 21.52
CA GLU A 337 -3.01 26.44 22.73
C GLU A 337 -4.47 25.99 22.81
N ALA A 338 -4.71 24.73 22.52
CA ALA A 338 -6.04 24.10 22.55
C ALA A 338 -6.73 24.16 23.94
N ALA A 339 -6.01 24.51 24.99
CA ALA A 339 -6.53 24.69 26.34
C ALA A 339 -7.44 25.92 26.48
N ASP A 340 -7.23 26.98 25.69
CA ASP A 340 -7.99 28.22 25.76
C ASP A 340 -9.33 28.18 25.00
N ALA A 341 -9.51 27.23 24.09
CA ALA A 341 -10.69 27.18 23.21
C ALA A 341 -12.02 26.94 23.94
N ARG A 342 -12.00 26.36 25.15
CA ARG A 342 -13.21 26.07 25.92
C ARG A 342 -13.80 27.28 26.65
N ASN A 343 -13.00 28.29 26.88
CA ASN A 343 -13.39 29.51 27.62
C ASN A 343 -13.42 30.78 26.76
N THR A 344 -13.12 30.68 25.48
CA THR A 344 -13.03 31.81 24.56
C THR A 344 -14.38 32.03 23.86
N SER A 345 -14.89 33.28 23.83
CA SER A 345 -16.11 33.61 23.10
C SER A 345 -15.91 33.43 21.60
N ARG A 346 -17.00 33.11 20.87
CA ARG A 346 -16.95 32.94 19.40
C ARG A 346 -16.38 34.19 18.68
N THR A 347 -16.72 35.37 19.18
CA THR A 347 -16.19 36.63 18.65
C THR A 347 -14.69 36.75 18.89
N GLN A 348 -14.18 36.33 20.06
CA GLN A 348 -12.74 36.32 20.36
C GLN A 348 -12.00 35.31 19.49
N VAL A 349 -12.61 34.17 19.17
CA VAL A 349 -12.05 33.20 18.21
C VAL A 349 -11.93 33.84 16.82
N LEU A 350 -12.98 34.55 16.36
CA LEU A 350 -12.94 35.27 15.09
C LEU A 350 -11.88 36.37 15.10
N THR A 351 -11.80 37.17 16.17
CA THR A 351 -10.79 38.24 16.31
C THR A 351 -9.39 37.67 16.18
N ARG A 352 -9.07 36.64 16.97
CA ARG A 352 -7.78 35.98 16.89
C ARG A 352 -7.52 35.37 15.49
N PHE A 353 -8.51 34.74 14.89
CA PHE A 353 -8.37 34.21 13.53
C PHE A 353 -8.04 35.31 12.51
N LEU A 354 -8.72 36.45 12.58
CA LEU A 354 -8.44 37.58 11.68
C LEU A 354 -7.06 38.19 11.94
N GLU A 355 -6.66 38.33 13.20
CA GLU A 355 -5.35 38.85 13.59
C GLU A 355 -4.23 37.85 13.26
N ASP A 356 -4.36 36.60 13.71
CA ASP A 356 -3.31 35.57 13.60
C ASP A 356 -3.18 34.97 12.20
N VAL A 357 -4.28 34.84 11.46
CA VAL A 357 -4.32 34.13 10.18
C VAL A 357 -4.45 35.10 9.01
N CYS A 358 -5.22 36.16 9.15
CA CYS A 358 -5.49 37.11 8.07
C CYS A 358 -4.70 38.41 8.15
N ASP A 359 -3.95 38.64 9.23
CA ASP A 359 -3.19 39.87 9.51
C ASP A 359 -4.06 41.14 9.43
N THR A 360 -5.32 41.00 9.88
CA THR A 360 -6.36 42.01 9.75
C THR A 360 -7.08 42.15 11.08
N GLN A 361 -7.40 43.38 11.47
CA GLN A 361 -8.19 43.64 12.67
C GLN A 361 -9.67 43.47 12.39
N LEU A 362 -10.42 42.93 13.36
CA LEU A 362 -11.87 42.82 13.30
C LEU A 362 -12.50 44.24 13.26
N THR A 363 -13.23 44.52 12.22
CA THR A 363 -14.02 45.78 12.10
C THR A 363 -15.40 45.62 12.73
N GLU A 364 -16.07 46.76 13.03
CA GLU A 364 -17.48 46.75 13.51
C GLU A 364 -18.44 46.11 12.51
N GLU A 365 -18.18 46.28 11.19
CA GLU A 365 -18.94 45.62 10.13
C GLU A 365 -18.78 44.12 10.11
N ASP A 366 -17.52 43.61 10.27
CA ASP A 366 -17.23 42.19 10.34
C ASP A 366 -17.88 41.55 11.56
N GLN A 367 -17.83 42.21 12.70
CA GLN A 367 -18.49 41.74 13.91
C GLN A 367 -20.00 41.65 13.76
N SER A 368 -20.61 42.67 13.20
CA SER A 368 -22.07 42.73 12.94
C SER A 368 -22.51 41.62 11.99
N LEU A 369 -21.76 41.40 10.90
CA LEU A 369 -22.03 40.35 9.92
C LEU A 369 -21.87 38.95 10.56
N PHE A 370 -20.87 38.77 11.38
CA PHE A 370 -20.64 37.53 12.07
C PHE A 370 -21.75 37.18 13.07
N GLU A 371 -22.20 38.16 13.86
CA GLU A 371 -23.31 37.97 14.81
C GLU A 371 -24.65 37.70 14.09
N GLU A 372 -24.91 38.36 12.94
CA GLU A 372 -26.06 38.06 12.11
C GLU A 372 -26.03 36.67 11.53
N THR A 373 -24.89 36.25 11.00
CA THR A 373 -24.68 34.91 10.47
C THR A 373 -24.88 33.82 11.56
N LEU A 374 -24.38 34.05 12.76
CA LEU A 374 -24.59 33.15 13.90
C LEU A 374 -26.05 33.04 14.29
N ARG A 375 -26.81 34.15 14.26
CA ARG A 375 -28.25 34.14 14.54
C ARG A 375 -29.03 33.35 13.47
N GLU A 376 -28.71 33.54 12.20
CA GLU A 376 -29.34 32.79 11.12
C GLU A 376 -29.02 31.25 11.23
N LEU A 377 -27.81 30.89 11.56
CA LEU A 377 -27.42 29.51 11.77
C LEU A 377 -28.20 28.88 12.94
N HIS A 378 -28.34 29.58 14.07
CA HIS A 378 -29.12 29.15 15.22
C HIS A 378 -30.60 28.94 14.88
N LEU A 379 -31.17 29.79 14.04
CA LEU A 379 -32.57 29.67 13.59
C LEU A 379 -32.75 28.45 12.66
N ARG A 380 -31.78 28.15 11.83
CA ARG A 380 -31.83 26.98 10.91
C ARG A 380 -31.64 25.66 11.62
N GLU A 381 -30.85 25.61 12.70
CA GLU A 381 -30.57 24.40 13.49
C GLU A 381 -31.59 24.11 14.59
N GLY A 382 -32.71 24.82 14.61
CA GLY A 382 -33.85 24.55 15.50
C GLY A 382 -33.58 24.80 16.99
N GLY A 383 -32.69 25.74 17.33
CA GLY A 383 -32.52 26.22 18.71
C GLY A 383 -31.87 25.23 19.67
N LYS A 384 -31.16 24.23 19.21
CA LYS A 384 -30.32 23.40 20.08
C LYS A 384 -29.05 24.19 20.42
N ALA A 385 -28.90 24.48 21.71
CA ALA A 385 -27.66 25.05 22.25
C ALA A 385 -26.51 24.08 22.01
N LEU A 386 -25.45 24.57 21.35
CA LEU A 386 -24.16 23.92 21.27
C LEU A 386 -23.37 24.19 22.55
#